data_00e19b00aefc27c0e6318833d7944f77
#
_entry.id   00e19b00aefc27c0e6318833d7944f77
#
_cell.length_a   1.000
_cell.length_b   1.000
_cell.length_c   1.000
_cell.angle_alpha   90.00
_cell.angle_beta   90.00
_cell.angle_gamma   90.00
#
_symmetry.space_group_name_H-M   'P 1'
#
loop_
_entity.id
_entity.type
_entity.pdbx_description
1 polymer ?
#
loop_
_entity_poly.entity_id
_entity_poly.type
_entity_poly.pdbx_seq_one_letter_code
_entity_poly.pdbx_strand_id
1 'polypeptide(L)'
;MRRVRSIAAILGISVFASSESASAFDLTGAWATSVDQCDKVFARKGRANQVTFTNFSGVHGGGFIAEPNRLRGKSENCSIKSRKDDGQNVNIVVSCASGIMVSNVQFFLKVINDDSSTRLFPGIEGMEVTYHRCKI
;
A
#
# COMPACT_ATOMS: atom_id res chain seq x y z
N MET A 1 -24.00 -28.38 68.05
CA MET A 1 -23.33 -28.78 66.76
C MET A 1 -23.70 -27.79 65.72
N ARG A 2 -22.82 -26.83 65.42
CA ARG A 2 -23.00 -25.85 64.33
C ARG A 2 -22.05 -26.21 63.21
N ARG A 3 -22.59 -26.59 62.06
CA ARG A 3 -21.83 -26.84 60.87
C ARG A 3 -21.59 -25.51 60.13
N VAL A 4 -20.36 -25.10 60.09
CA VAL A 4 -19.92 -23.95 59.29
C VAL A 4 -19.73 -24.45 57.83
N ARG A 5 -20.52 -23.93 56.90
CA ARG A 5 -20.35 -24.16 55.45
C ARG A 5 -19.46 -23.06 54.92
N SER A 6 -18.24 -23.43 54.56
CA SER A 6 -17.32 -22.54 53.82
C SER A 6 -17.76 -22.50 52.37
N ILE A 7 -18.14 -21.31 51.89
CA ILE A 7 -18.39 -21.02 50.46
C ILE A 7 -17.07 -20.51 49.91
N ALA A 8 -16.44 -21.31 49.05
CA ALA A 8 -15.30 -20.88 48.28
C ALA A 8 -15.80 -20.10 47.04
N ALA A 9 -15.56 -18.80 47.01
CA ALA A 9 -15.83 -17.97 45.88
C ALA A 9 -14.63 -18.11 44.90
N ILE A 10 -14.86 -18.73 43.76
CA ILE A 10 -13.90 -18.81 42.65
C ILE A 10 -14.05 -17.52 41.84
N LEU A 11 -13.10 -16.61 41.99
CA LEU A 11 -12.98 -15.45 41.07
C LEU A 11 -12.41 -15.93 39.75
N GLY A 12 -13.25 -16.04 38.74
CA GLY A 12 -12.85 -16.27 37.37
C GLY A 12 -12.21 -14.99 36.80
N ILE A 13 -10.91 -15.01 36.55
CA ILE A 13 -10.20 -13.94 35.85
C ILE A 13 -10.44 -14.18 34.36
N SER A 14 -11.34 -13.40 33.77
CA SER A 14 -11.53 -13.36 32.31
C SER A 14 -10.39 -12.56 31.69
N VAL A 15 -9.43 -13.25 31.10
CA VAL A 15 -8.40 -12.62 30.29
C VAL A 15 -9.02 -12.26 28.95
N PHE A 16 -9.37 -10.99 28.77
CA PHE A 16 -9.71 -10.47 27.44
C PHE A 16 -8.43 -10.42 26.64
N ALA A 17 -8.24 -11.37 25.74
CA ALA A 17 -7.24 -11.30 24.70
C ALA A 17 -7.66 -10.19 23.72
N SER A 18 -7.07 -9.01 23.85
CA SER A 18 -7.19 -7.95 22.85
C SER A 18 -6.47 -8.42 21.60
N SER A 19 -7.20 -8.86 20.59
CA SER A 19 -6.66 -9.08 19.27
C SER A 19 -6.30 -7.71 18.71
N GLU A 20 -5.05 -7.31 18.82
CA GLU A 20 -4.53 -6.18 18.05
C GLU A 20 -4.56 -6.58 16.58
N SER A 21 -5.55 -6.07 15.86
CA SER A 21 -5.54 -6.13 14.39
C SER A 21 -4.38 -5.26 13.93
N ALA A 22 -3.31 -5.90 13.40
CA ALA A 22 -2.25 -5.18 12.74
C ALA A 22 -2.87 -4.38 11.57
N SER A 23 -2.78 -3.03 11.60
CA SER A 23 -3.26 -2.18 10.52
C SER A 23 -2.44 -2.47 9.26
N ALA A 24 -3.12 -2.62 8.10
CA ALA A 24 -2.47 -2.76 6.81
C ALA A 24 -1.60 -1.53 6.51
N PHE A 25 -0.48 -1.75 5.80
CA PHE A 25 0.38 -0.66 5.34
C PHE A 25 -0.41 0.31 4.47
N ASP A 26 -0.35 1.60 4.78
CA ASP A 26 -1.00 2.63 4.00
C ASP A 26 -0.14 2.96 2.77
N LEU A 27 -0.61 2.52 1.61
CA LEU A 27 0.04 2.75 0.33
C LEU A 27 -0.38 4.07 -0.32
N THR A 28 -1.42 4.75 0.15
CA THR A 28 -1.95 5.96 -0.50
C THR A 28 -0.90 7.06 -0.60
N GLY A 29 -0.88 7.72 -1.76
CA GLY A 29 0.05 8.80 -2.06
C GLY A 29 0.76 8.62 -3.39
N ALA A 30 1.70 9.50 -3.66
CA ALA A 30 2.54 9.50 -4.85
C ALA A 30 3.89 8.85 -4.55
N TRP A 31 4.33 7.97 -5.44
CA TRP A 31 5.55 7.17 -5.29
C TRP A 31 6.44 7.33 -6.51
N ALA A 32 7.67 7.78 -6.30
CA ALA A 32 8.67 7.96 -7.35
C ALA A 32 9.87 7.05 -7.14
N THR A 33 10.64 6.81 -8.19
CA THR A 33 11.86 6.01 -8.12
C THR A 33 13.02 6.73 -7.45
N SER A 34 12.92 8.06 -7.29
CA SER A 34 13.89 8.87 -6.57
C SER A 34 13.19 10.03 -5.86
N VAL A 35 13.56 10.27 -4.61
CA VAL A 35 13.03 11.39 -3.80
C VAL A 35 13.32 12.74 -4.46
N ASP A 36 14.49 12.89 -5.06
CA ASP A 36 14.93 14.13 -5.71
C ASP A 36 14.15 14.47 -6.98
N GLN A 37 13.39 13.52 -7.50
CA GLN A 37 12.61 13.69 -8.71
C GLN A 37 11.11 13.89 -8.44
N CYS A 38 10.67 13.90 -7.20
CA CYS A 38 9.27 13.98 -6.85
C CYS A 38 8.55 15.18 -7.48
N ASP A 39 9.14 16.35 -7.43
CA ASP A 39 8.61 17.60 -7.99
C ASP A 39 8.65 17.64 -9.54
N LYS A 40 9.46 16.79 -10.16
CA LYS A 40 9.56 16.65 -11.61
C LYS A 40 8.61 15.57 -12.16
N VAL A 41 8.28 14.59 -11.35
CA VAL A 41 7.36 13.51 -11.71
C VAL A 41 5.91 13.90 -11.43
N PHE A 42 5.64 14.56 -10.31
CA PHE A 42 4.30 14.89 -9.86
C PHE A 42 4.10 16.40 -9.67
N ALA A 43 2.87 16.83 -9.86
CA ALA A 43 2.42 18.19 -9.57
C ALA A 43 0.98 18.18 -9.07
N ARG A 44 0.58 19.22 -8.34
CA ARG A 44 -0.82 19.43 -7.96
C ARG A 44 -1.48 20.33 -8.97
N LYS A 45 -2.65 19.92 -9.44
CA LYS A 45 -3.42 20.64 -10.47
C LYS A 45 -4.91 20.70 -10.14
N GLY A 46 -5.56 21.70 -10.72
CA GLY A 46 -7.00 21.89 -10.65
C GLY A 46 -7.48 22.48 -9.33
N ARG A 47 -8.79 22.74 -9.27
CA ARG A 47 -9.45 23.32 -8.08
C ARG A 47 -9.41 22.39 -6.86
N ALA A 48 -9.41 21.08 -7.11
CA ALA A 48 -9.31 20.07 -6.05
C ALA A 48 -7.88 19.85 -5.56
N ASN A 49 -6.89 20.59 -6.10
CA ASN A 49 -5.48 20.44 -5.74
C ASN A 49 -5.00 18.99 -5.80
N GLN A 50 -5.41 18.27 -6.85
CA GLN A 50 -5.14 16.85 -7.03
C GLN A 50 -3.73 16.60 -7.53
N VAL A 51 -3.08 15.57 -6.98
CA VAL A 51 -1.77 15.11 -7.47
C VAL A 51 -1.93 14.43 -8.81
N THR A 52 -1.12 14.86 -9.78
CA THR A 52 -1.08 14.32 -11.14
C THR A 52 0.35 14.17 -11.61
N PHE A 53 0.53 13.45 -12.72
CA PHE A 53 1.82 13.38 -13.38
C PHE A 53 2.12 14.65 -14.19
N THR A 54 3.39 15.07 -14.19
CA THR A 54 3.87 16.10 -15.10
C THR A 54 3.99 15.56 -16.54
N ASN A 55 4.10 16.44 -17.52
CA ASN A 55 4.19 16.03 -18.93
C ASN A 55 5.42 15.14 -19.22
N PHE A 56 6.53 15.40 -18.55
CA PHE A 56 7.79 14.69 -18.75
C PHE A 56 8.15 13.74 -17.61
N SER A 57 7.18 13.28 -16.85
CA SER A 57 7.42 12.43 -15.67
C SER A 57 8.29 11.20 -15.95
N GLY A 58 8.12 10.56 -17.11
CA GLY A 58 8.90 9.38 -17.50
C GLY A 58 10.39 9.65 -17.68
N VAL A 59 10.80 10.85 -18.08
CA VAL A 59 12.20 11.25 -18.21
C VAL A 59 12.89 11.28 -16.83
N HIS A 60 12.10 11.52 -15.80
CA HIS A 60 12.58 11.60 -14.40
C HIS A 60 12.32 10.32 -13.61
N GLY A 61 12.25 9.17 -14.29
CA GLY A 61 12.12 7.86 -13.65
C GLY A 61 10.70 7.37 -13.44
N GLY A 62 9.72 8.24 -13.60
CA GLY A 62 8.31 7.87 -13.44
C GLY A 62 7.92 7.53 -11.99
N GLY A 63 6.82 6.80 -11.85
CA GLY A 63 6.27 6.40 -10.57
C GLY A 63 4.81 5.99 -10.69
N PHE A 64 4.11 5.95 -9.57
CA PHE A 64 2.68 5.69 -9.52
C PHE A 64 2.00 6.50 -8.43
N ILE A 65 0.70 6.65 -8.55
CA ILE A 65 -0.15 7.28 -7.53
C ILE A 65 -1.10 6.20 -7.01
N ALA A 66 -1.05 5.94 -5.71
CA ALA A 66 -1.95 5.01 -5.04
C ALA A 66 -3.09 5.77 -4.36
N GLU A 67 -4.30 5.34 -4.66
CA GLU A 67 -5.53 5.75 -4.02
C GLU A 67 -6.17 4.54 -3.31
N PRO A 68 -7.18 4.72 -2.45
CA PRO A 68 -7.72 3.59 -1.66
C PRO A 68 -8.16 2.38 -2.49
N ASN A 69 -8.65 2.59 -3.71
CA ASN A 69 -9.22 1.54 -4.56
C ASN A 69 -8.61 1.45 -5.96
N ARG A 70 -7.58 2.24 -6.25
CA ARG A 70 -6.91 2.22 -7.56
C ARG A 70 -5.44 2.63 -7.48
N LEU A 71 -4.68 2.16 -8.47
CA LEU A 71 -3.33 2.64 -8.76
C LEU A 71 -3.38 3.38 -10.10
N ARG A 72 -2.73 4.53 -10.17
CA ARG A 72 -2.62 5.31 -11.41
C ARG A 72 -1.17 5.37 -11.87
N GLY A 73 -0.92 4.97 -13.11
CA GLY A 73 0.28 5.33 -13.85
C GLY A 73 0.04 6.57 -14.69
N LYS A 74 1.05 7.03 -15.43
CA LYS A 74 0.90 8.19 -16.32
C LYS A 74 -0.13 7.95 -17.42
N SER A 75 -0.14 6.77 -18.01
CA SER A 75 -1.02 6.38 -19.12
C SER A 75 -1.97 5.26 -18.78
N GLU A 76 -1.98 4.80 -17.53
CA GLU A 76 -2.78 3.68 -17.08
C GLU A 76 -3.60 4.04 -15.86
N ASN A 77 -4.80 3.49 -15.81
CA ASN A 77 -5.68 3.56 -14.65
C ASN A 77 -6.04 2.14 -14.23
N CYS A 78 -5.66 1.74 -13.03
CA CYS A 78 -5.78 0.39 -12.54
C CYS A 78 -6.72 0.33 -11.33
N SER A 79 -7.80 -0.45 -11.45
CA SER A 79 -8.69 -0.74 -10.33
C SER A 79 -8.13 -1.88 -9.48
N ILE A 80 -8.07 -1.69 -8.17
CA ILE A 80 -7.63 -2.74 -7.24
C ILE A 80 -8.74 -3.80 -7.15
N LYS A 81 -8.40 -5.03 -7.50
CA LYS A 81 -9.32 -6.19 -7.43
C LYS A 81 -9.16 -6.97 -6.14
N SER A 82 -7.94 -7.13 -5.68
CA SER A 82 -7.65 -7.76 -4.41
C SER A 82 -6.33 -7.24 -3.84
N ARG A 83 -6.22 -7.30 -2.52
CA ARG A 83 -5.00 -6.98 -1.79
C ARG A 83 -4.82 -7.99 -0.66
N LYS A 84 -3.61 -8.49 -0.52
CA LYS A 84 -3.24 -9.38 0.56
C LYS A 84 -1.93 -8.88 1.18
N ASP A 85 -1.98 -8.60 2.47
CA ASP A 85 -0.82 -8.20 3.26
C ASP A 85 -0.34 -9.40 4.08
N ASP A 86 0.96 -9.67 4.02
CA ASP A 86 1.63 -10.73 4.76
C ASP A 86 2.95 -10.19 5.31
N GLY A 87 2.93 -9.71 6.55
CA GLY A 87 4.06 -9.02 7.15
C GLY A 87 4.46 -7.79 6.35
N GLN A 88 5.69 -7.76 5.85
CA GLN A 88 6.20 -6.68 5.00
C GLN A 88 5.82 -6.82 3.52
N ASN A 89 5.19 -7.92 3.14
CA ASN A 89 4.83 -8.19 1.75
C ASN A 89 3.39 -7.75 1.51
N VAL A 90 3.19 -6.96 0.45
CA VAL A 90 1.88 -6.51 -0.01
C VAL A 90 1.70 -7.01 -1.44
N ASN A 91 0.70 -7.85 -1.65
CA ASN A 91 0.36 -8.39 -2.96
C ASN A 91 -0.96 -7.79 -3.41
N ILE A 92 -0.92 -7.07 -4.54
CA ILE A 92 -2.09 -6.37 -5.08
C ILE A 92 -2.34 -6.86 -6.51
N VAL A 93 -3.56 -7.30 -6.77
CA VAL A 93 -4.02 -7.60 -8.12
C VAL A 93 -4.88 -6.43 -8.60
N VAL A 94 -4.52 -5.88 -9.74
CA VAL A 94 -5.20 -4.75 -10.36
C VAL A 94 -5.66 -5.09 -11.78
N SER A 95 -6.73 -4.45 -12.21
CA SER A 95 -7.18 -4.46 -13.60
C SER A 95 -6.87 -3.08 -14.19
N CYS A 96 -5.96 -3.04 -15.15
CA CYS A 96 -5.45 -1.81 -15.74
C CYS A 96 -6.09 -1.56 -17.12
N ALA A 97 -6.55 -0.33 -17.32
CA ALA A 97 -7.01 0.17 -18.63
C ALA A 97 -5.99 1.15 -19.20
N SER A 98 -5.60 0.94 -20.43
CA SER A 98 -4.71 1.81 -21.20
C SER A 98 -5.26 1.91 -22.64
N GLY A 99 -5.85 3.06 -22.98
CA GLY A 99 -6.57 3.19 -24.24
C GLY A 99 -7.72 2.21 -24.36
N ILE A 100 -7.65 1.33 -25.36
CA ILE A 100 -8.66 0.27 -25.60
C ILE A 100 -8.30 -1.07 -24.95
N MET A 101 -7.12 -1.18 -24.33
CA MET A 101 -6.64 -2.41 -23.75
C MET A 101 -6.93 -2.46 -22.25
N VAL A 102 -7.33 -3.65 -21.80
CA VAL A 102 -7.51 -3.98 -20.37
C VAL A 102 -6.66 -5.20 -20.06
N SER A 103 -5.86 -5.11 -18.99
CA SER A 103 -5.02 -6.22 -18.54
C SER A 103 -5.02 -6.33 -17.02
N ASN A 104 -4.85 -7.55 -16.52
CA ASN A 104 -4.62 -7.78 -15.10
C ASN A 104 -3.13 -7.74 -14.82
N VAL A 105 -2.75 -6.97 -13.81
CA VAL A 105 -1.37 -6.84 -13.35
C VAL A 105 -1.28 -7.17 -11.88
N GLN A 106 -0.20 -7.84 -11.51
CA GLN A 106 0.10 -8.18 -10.13
C GLN A 106 1.27 -7.33 -9.64
N PHE A 107 1.04 -6.64 -8.51
CA PHE A 107 2.08 -5.86 -7.83
C PHE A 107 2.51 -6.60 -6.58
N PHE A 108 3.75 -7.03 -6.55
CA PHE A 108 4.39 -7.58 -5.37
C PHE A 108 5.28 -6.50 -4.77
N LEU A 109 4.87 -5.97 -3.62
CA LEU A 109 5.61 -4.94 -2.92
C LEU A 109 6.20 -5.51 -1.63
N LYS A 110 7.47 -5.20 -1.39
CA LYS A 110 8.11 -5.38 -0.11
C LYS A 110 8.24 -4.03 0.56
N VAL A 111 7.54 -3.84 1.66
CA VAL A 111 7.61 -2.60 2.45
C VAL A 111 8.94 -2.56 3.19
N ILE A 112 9.71 -1.50 2.97
CA ILE A 112 10.98 -1.26 3.67
C ILE A 112 10.71 -0.43 4.94
N ASN A 113 9.97 0.65 4.78
CA ASN A 113 9.48 1.52 5.85
C ASN A 113 8.23 2.27 5.36
N ASP A 114 7.71 3.22 6.13
CA ASP A 114 6.50 3.96 5.77
C ASP A 114 6.62 4.75 4.46
N ASP A 115 7.82 5.11 4.07
CA ASP A 115 8.11 5.97 2.91
C ASP A 115 8.88 5.27 1.78
N SER A 116 9.14 3.98 1.90
CA SER A 116 9.89 3.21 0.90
C SER A 116 9.34 1.81 0.73
N SER A 117 9.20 1.38 -0.51
CA SER A 117 8.83 0.01 -0.86
C SER A 117 9.53 -0.43 -2.13
N THR A 118 9.82 -1.73 -2.24
CA THR A 118 10.42 -2.32 -3.42
C THR A 118 9.41 -3.18 -4.15
N ARG A 119 9.20 -2.91 -5.44
CA ARG A 119 8.41 -3.75 -6.31
C ARG A 119 9.27 -4.91 -6.81
N LEU A 120 8.78 -6.11 -6.62
CA LEU A 120 9.40 -7.33 -7.10
C LEU A 120 8.69 -7.80 -8.38
N PHE A 121 9.44 -8.43 -9.28
CA PHE A 121 8.93 -9.00 -10.52
C PHE A 121 9.20 -10.51 -10.50
N PRO A 122 8.24 -11.31 -10.00
CA PRO A 122 8.41 -12.76 -9.93
C PRO A 122 8.65 -13.38 -11.32
N GLY A 123 9.60 -14.30 -11.41
CA GLY A 123 9.99 -14.94 -12.67
C GLY A 123 11.09 -14.21 -13.42
N ILE A 124 11.50 -13.02 -13.00
CA ILE A 124 12.66 -12.29 -13.55
C ILE A 124 13.63 -12.04 -12.41
N GLU A 125 14.65 -12.87 -12.33
CA GLU A 125 15.64 -12.81 -11.27
C GLU A 125 16.40 -11.48 -11.31
N GLY A 126 16.55 -10.83 -10.14
CA GLY A 126 17.29 -9.56 -9.98
C GLY A 126 16.55 -8.33 -10.48
N MET A 127 15.32 -8.45 -11.00
CA MET A 127 14.53 -7.30 -11.41
C MET A 127 13.68 -6.81 -10.24
N GLU A 128 14.02 -5.60 -9.77
CA GLU A 128 13.27 -4.92 -8.71
C GLU A 128 13.36 -3.40 -8.90
N VAL A 129 12.36 -2.70 -8.43
CA VAL A 129 12.32 -1.23 -8.44
C VAL A 129 11.92 -0.73 -7.07
N THR A 130 12.74 0.13 -6.48
CA THR A 130 12.42 0.77 -5.21
C THR A 130 11.73 2.11 -5.47
N TYR A 131 10.61 2.30 -4.79
CA TYR A 131 9.83 3.52 -4.83
C TYR A 131 9.89 4.24 -3.48
N HIS A 132 9.88 5.55 -3.54
CA HIS A 132 9.88 6.44 -2.39
C HIS A 132 8.62 7.31 -2.39
N ARG A 133 8.00 7.46 -1.23
CA ARG A 133 6.82 8.31 -1.08
C ARG A 133 7.21 9.76 -1.27
N CYS A 134 6.49 10.45 -2.13
CA CYS A 134 6.67 11.88 -2.37
C CYS A 134 5.79 12.70 -1.43
N LYS A 135 6.39 13.69 -0.81
CA LYS A 135 5.69 14.73 -0.05
C LYS A 135 5.45 15.91 -0.97
N ILE A 136 4.22 16.03 -1.45
CA ILE A 136 3.85 17.02 -2.46
C ILE A 136 2.76 17.94 -1.90
#